data_3bc224c5b564ca160d1b6c9512e6bc88
#
_entry.id   3bc224c5b564ca160d1b6c9512e6bc88
#
_cell.length_a   1.000
_cell.length_b   1.000
_cell.length_c   1.000
_cell.angle_alpha   90.00
_cell.angle_beta   90.00
_cell.angle_gamma   90.00
#
_symmetry.space_group_name_H-M   'P 1'
#
loop_
_entity.id
_entity.type
_entity.pdbx_description
1 polymer ?
#
loop_
_entity_poly.entity_id
_entity_poly.type
_entity_poly.pdbx_seq_one_letter_code
_entity_poly.pdbx_strand_id
1 'polypeptide(L)'
;DDLLASYKDNLANYQSLKATMLSKMFPKAGQTVPEIRLDGFEGEWVEKKLKDISKRVTRKNNDLVSERALTISAQFGLIDQEEFFQKKIASKDVSGYYLIKKGEFAYNKSYSTGYPLGAIKRLDKYENGVLSTLYILFKAVDVDSDYLAHYYESDKWHREVSMCAAEGARNHGLLNIAPADFFNTRLVIPKELEEQRAIGTYFINLDNLINSHQEKISQLETLKKKLLQDMFI
;
A
#
# COMPACT_ATOMS: atom_id res chain seq x y z
N ASP A 1 0.64 -18.65 -28.87
CA ASP A 1 -0.06 -17.35 -28.73
C ASP A 1 -1.32 -17.48 -27.85
N ASP A 2 -2.11 -18.53 -28.01
CA ASP A 2 -3.38 -18.72 -27.25
C ASP A 2 -3.15 -18.84 -25.74
N LEU A 3 -2.09 -19.55 -25.32
CA LEU A 3 -1.72 -19.67 -23.92
C LEU A 3 -1.37 -18.31 -23.29
N LEU A 4 -0.59 -17.48 -24.00
CA LEU A 4 -0.23 -16.15 -23.54
C LEU A 4 -1.46 -15.23 -23.45
N ALA A 5 -2.37 -15.33 -24.42
CA ALA A 5 -3.64 -14.60 -24.39
C ALA A 5 -4.47 -14.99 -23.17
N SER A 6 -4.64 -16.30 -22.92
CA SER A 6 -5.38 -16.81 -21.76
C SER A 6 -4.80 -16.30 -20.41
N TYR A 7 -3.47 -16.27 -20.25
CA TYR A 7 -2.85 -15.70 -19.03
C TYR A 7 -3.09 -14.21 -18.90
N LYS A 8 -3.08 -13.43 -19.99
CA LYS A 8 -3.37 -12.00 -19.99
C LYS A 8 -4.83 -11.72 -19.63
N ASP A 9 -5.77 -12.49 -20.15
CA ASP A 9 -7.19 -12.36 -19.84
C ASP A 9 -7.46 -12.69 -18.36
N ASN A 10 -6.87 -13.77 -17.83
CA ASN A 10 -6.98 -14.13 -16.42
C ASN A 10 -6.37 -13.04 -15.51
N LEU A 11 -5.21 -12.48 -15.88
CA LEU A 11 -4.61 -11.38 -15.14
C LEU A 11 -5.54 -10.17 -15.08
N ALA A 12 -6.13 -9.77 -16.21
CA ALA A 12 -7.08 -8.65 -16.27
C ALA A 12 -8.32 -8.93 -15.39
N ASN A 13 -8.84 -10.16 -15.41
CA ASN A 13 -9.98 -10.59 -14.60
C ASN A 13 -9.66 -10.50 -13.09
N TYR A 14 -8.48 -11.00 -12.64
CA TYR A 14 -8.09 -10.93 -11.22
C TYR A 14 -7.84 -9.49 -10.76
N GLN A 15 -7.25 -8.64 -11.60
CA GLN A 15 -7.07 -7.22 -11.30
C GLN A 15 -8.42 -6.49 -11.17
N SER A 16 -9.37 -6.76 -12.07
CA SER A 16 -10.74 -6.24 -12.01
C SER A 16 -11.49 -6.72 -10.77
N LEU A 17 -11.34 -8.01 -10.43
CA LEU A 17 -11.90 -8.58 -9.21
C LEU A 17 -11.32 -7.89 -7.97
N LYS A 18 -9.99 -7.72 -7.87
CA LYS A 18 -9.36 -7.02 -6.75
C LYS A 18 -9.90 -5.60 -6.59
N ALA A 19 -9.97 -4.84 -7.68
CA ALA A 19 -10.49 -3.47 -7.65
C ALA A 19 -11.96 -3.42 -7.18
N THR A 20 -12.78 -4.36 -7.64
CA THR A 20 -14.19 -4.50 -7.22
C THR A 20 -14.29 -4.82 -5.73
N MET A 21 -13.49 -5.76 -5.24
CA MET A 21 -13.51 -6.17 -3.84
C MET A 21 -12.97 -5.08 -2.92
N LEU A 22 -11.90 -4.36 -3.29
CA LEU A 22 -11.43 -3.18 -2.56
C LEU A 22 -12.50 -2.08 -2.44
N SER A 23 -13.35 -1.93 -3.46
CA SER A 23 -14.46 -0.99 -3.43
C SER A 23 -15.62 -1.44 -2.55
N LYS A 24 -15.91 -2.77 -2.47
CA LYS A 24 -17.14 -3.31 -1.90
C LYS A 24 -16.99 -4.01 -0.56
N MET A 25 -15.81 -4.55 -0.24
CA MET A 25 -15.54 -5.23 1.03
C MET A 25 -15.16 -4.28 2.17
N PHE A 26 -15.02 -3.00 1.90
CA PHE A 26 -14.88 -1.95 2.94
C PHE A 26 -16.11 -1.04 2.90
N PRO A 27 -16.67 -0.65 4.07
CA PRO A 27 -17.88 0.19 4.13
C PRO A 27 -17.70 1.53 3.41
N LYS A 28 -18.76 2.00 2.80
CA LYS A 28 -18.82 3.37 2.26
C LYS A 28 -18.89 4.39 3.41
N ALA A 29 -18.51 5.63 3.15
CA ALA A 29 -18.58 6.70 4.12
C ALA A 29 -19.98 6.81 4.75
N GLY A 30 -20.03 6.78 6.09
CA GLY A 30 -21.27 6.81 6.85
C GLY A 30 -21.98 5.45 7.01
N GLN A 31 -21.37 4.37 6.50
CA GLN A 31 -21.88 3.01 6.69
C GLN A 31 -20.96 2.23 7.64
N THR A 32 -21.55 1.26 8.34
CA THR A 32 -20.86 0.35 9.27
C THR A 32 -20.84 -1.10 8.79
N VAL A 33 -21.43 -1.38 7.62
CA VAL A 33 -21.48 -2.71 6.99
C VAL A 33 -21.01 -2.60 5.55
N PRO A 34 -20.10 -3.47 5.08
CA PRO A 34 -19.65 -3.47 3.69
C PRO A 34 -20.75 -4.01 2.76
N GLU A 35 -20.66 -3.68 1.47
CA GLU A 35 -21.59 -4.19 0.44
C GLU A 35 -21.39 -5.69 0.16
N ILE A 36 -20.14 -6.17 0.21
CA ILE A 36 -19.77 -7.57 0.13
C ILE A 36 -19.02 -7.94 1.41
N ARG A 37 -19.39 -9.05 2.02
CA ARG A 37 -18.78 -9.59 3.23
C ARG A 37 -18.49 -11.07 3.05
N LEU A 38 -17.44 -11.55 3.70
CA LEU A 38 -17.13 -12.98 3.73
C LEU A 38 -18.19 -13.72 4.56
N ASP A 39 -18.49 -14.94 4.16
CA ASP A 39 -19.46 -15.80 4.85
C ASP A 39 -19.02 -16.08 6.29
N GLY A 40 -19.99 -16.17 7.19
CA GLY A 40 -19.78 -16.47 8.61
C GLY A 40 -19.53 -15.26 9.50
N PHE A 41 -19.48 -14.03 8.95
CA PHE A 41 -19.33 -12.80 9.72
C PHE A 41 -20.59 -11.93 9.65
N GLU A 42 -21.04 -11.44 10.81
CA GLU A 42 -22.26 -10.66 10.95
C GLU A 42 -22.06 -9.41 11.84
N GLY A 43 -23.07 -8.57 11.91
CA GLY A 43 -23.12 -7.39 12.75
C GLY A 43 -22.39 -6.19 12.16
N GLU A 44 -22.43 -5.08 12.88
CA GLU A 44 -21.84 -3.82 12.47
C GLU A 44 -20.34 -3.74 12.82
N TRP A 45 -19.56 -3.16 11.93
CA TRP A 45 -18.19 -2.78 12.19
C TRP A 45 -18.14 -1.55 13.11
N VAL A 46 -16.98 -1.27 13.69
CA VAL A 46 -16.78 -0.17 14.64
C VAL A 46 -15.92 0.93 14.06
N GLU A 47 -16.28 2.17 14.39
CA GLU A 47 -15.43 3.31 14.10
C GLU A 47 -14.27 3.38 15.12
N LYS A 48 -13.04 3.48 14.61
CA LYS A 48 -11.81 3.68 15.39
C LYS A 48 -11.02 4.84 14.80
N LYS A 49 -10.27 5.55 15.62
CA LYS A 49 -9.26 6.49 15.13
C LYS A 49 -7.97 5.74 14.85
N LEU A 50 -7.21 6.20 13.85
CA LEU A 50 -5.92 5.58 13.53
C LEU A 50 -4.99 5.51 14.75
N LYS A 51 -4.99 6.52 15.62
CA LYS A 51 -4.20 6.52 16.87
C LYS A 51 -4.56 5.40 17.84
N ASP A 52 -5.80 4.90 17.79
CA ASP A 52 -6.28 3.85 18.69
C ASP A 52 -5.80 2.46 18.26
N ILE A 53 -5.45 2.31 16.97
CA ILE A 53 -5.05 1.05 16.33
C ILE A 53 -3.64 1.08 15.75
N SER A 54 -2.90 2.15 16.02
CA SER A 54 -1.53 2.29 15.53
C SER A 54 -0.66 3.11 16.47
N LYS A 55 0.65 2.99 16.29
CA LYS A 55 1.65 3.82 16.98
C LYS A 55 2.55 4.50 15.97
N ARG A 56 2.75 5.81 16.14
CA ARG A 56 3.68 6.58 15.33
C ARG A 56 5.11 6.05 15.49
N VAL A 57 5.83 5.97 14.38
CA VAL A 57 7.25 5.63 14.35
C VAL A 57 8.04 6.89 14.04
N THR A 58 8.93 7.28 14.96
CA THR A 58 9.83 8.45 14.80
C THR A 58 11.29 8.05 15.01
N ARG A 59 11.57 6.75 14.95
CA ARG A 59 12.92 6.17 15.11
C ARG A 59 13.84 6.75 14.05
N LYS A 60 14.93 7.39 14.49
CA LYS A 60 15.98 7.92 13.61
C LYS A 60 17.00 6.84 13.28
N ASN A 61 17.67 7.02 12.16
CA ASN A 61 18.75 6.14 11.70
C ASN A 61 20.12 6.58 12.24
N ASN A 62 20.17 7.06 13.50
CA ASN A 62 21.38 7.66 14.09
C ASN A 62 22.61 6.75 14.01
N ASP A 63 22.40 5.44 14.15
CA ASP A 63 23.47 4.42 14.11
C ASP A 63 23.75 3.90 12.69
N LEU A 64 23.20 4.54 11.67
CA LEU A 64 23.29 4.13 10.26
C LEU A 64 22.97 2.64 10.04
N VAL A 65 21.91 2.15 10.72
CA VAL A 65 21.43 0.76 10.64
C VAL A 65 21.08 0.36 9.20
N SER A 66 20.64 1.34 8.38
CA SER A 66 20.34 1.13 6.97
C SER A 66 20.80 2.33 6.15
N GLU A 67 21.39 2.06 5.01
CA GLU A 67 21.70 3.07 3.98
C GLU A 67 20.67 3.05 2.84
N ARG A 68 19.76 2.06 2.85
CA ARG A 68 18.76 1.88 1.82
C ARG A 68 17.69 2.97 1.90
N ALA A 69 17.79 3.98 1.06
CA ALA A 69 16.77 4.99 0.92
C ALA A 69 15.57 4.43 0.15
N LEU A 70 14.37 4.54 0.74
CA LEU A 70 13.13 4.06 0.15
C LEU A 70 12.30 5.22 -0.41
N THR A 71 11.45 4.87 -1.37
CA THR A 71 10.35 5.72 -1.86
C THR A 71 9.07 4.91 -1.92
N ILE A 72 7.92 5.58 -1.91
CA ILE A 72 6.63 4.94 -2.18
C ILE A 72 6.34 5.05 -3.66
N SER A 73 6.29 3.89 -4.31
CA SER A 73 5.61 3.71 -5.58
C SER A 73 4.18 3.25 -5.31
N ALA A 74 3.20 3.89 -5.92
CA ALA A 74 1.81 3.48 -5.76
C ALA A 74 1.56 2.05 -6.26
N GLN A 75 2.29 1.63 -7.29
CA GLN A 75 2.20 0.30 -7.90
C GLN A 75 3.06 -0.75 -7.21
N PHE A 76 4.29 -0.40 -6.80
CA PHE A 76 5.28 -1.35 -6.31
C PHE A 76 5.50 -1.29 -4.79
N GLY A 77 4.75 -0.45 -4.07
CA GLY A 77 4.89 -0.28 -2.63
C GLY A 77 6.12 0.51 -2.22
N LEU A 78 6.72 0.16 -1.09
CA LEU A 78 7.97 0.73 -0.61
C LEU A 78 9.14 0.02 -1.29
N ILE A 79 9.85 0.75 -2.14
CA ILE A 79 10.94 0.25 -2.98
C ILE A 79 12.20 1.10 -2.84
N ASP A 80 13.33 0.52 -3.22
CA ASP A 80 14.61 1.20 -3.23
C ASP A 80 14.56 2.40 -4.16
N GLN A 81 14.98 3.56 -3.66
CA GLN A 81 14.90 4.83 -4.38
C GLN A 81 15.89 4.89 -5.56
N GLU A 82 17.08 4.31 -5.41
CA GLU A 82 18.09 4.28 -6.49
C GLU A 82 17.65 3.34 -7.61
N GLU A 83 17.11 2.15 -7.27
CA GLU A 83 16.54 1.23 -8.28
C GLU A 83 15.40 1.88 -9.06
N PHE A 84 14.50 2.60 -8.37
CA PHE A 84 13.32 3.19 -8.99
C PHE A 84 13.63 4.37 -9.92
N PHE A 85 14.50 5.29 -9.49
CA PHE A 85 14.83 6.49 -10.24
C PHE A 85 16.08 6.35 -11.11
N GLN A 86 16.78 5.21 -11.03
CA GLN A 86 18.07 4.93 -11.70
C GLN A 86 19.12 6.01 -11.42
N LYS A 87 19.01 6.67 -10.27
CA LYS A 87 19.94 7.71 -9.79
C LYS A 87 19.85 7.86 -8.28
N LYS A 88 20.94 8.29 -7.65
CA LYS A 88 20.98 8.62 -6.23
C LYS A 88 20.28 9.96 -5.99
N ILE A 89 19.16 9.94 -5.25
CA ILE A 89 18.38 11.12 -4.87
C ILE A 89 18.55 11.45 -3.39
N ALA A 90 18.66 10.41 -2.54
CA ALA A 90 18.84 10.60 -1.12
C ALA A 90 20.13 11.35 -0.78
N SER A 91 20.13 12.06 0.34
CA SER A 91 21.35 12.67 0.89
C SER A 91 22.43 11.60 1.10
N LYS A 92 23.70 12.02 1.03
CA LYS A 92 24.84 11.15 1.43
C LYS A 92 24.75 10.76 2.90
N ASP A 93 24.27 11.65 3.74
CA ASP A 93 24.01 11.40 5.16
C ASP A 93 22.50 11.16 5.35
N VAL A 94 22.14 9.94 5.72
CA VAL A 94 20.78 9.49 6.01
C VAL A 94 20.55 9.26 7.52
N SER A 95 21.47 9.67 8.39
CA SER A 95 21.34 9.52 9.84
C SER A 95 20.12 10.25 10.40
N GLY A 96 19.80 11.41 9.82
CA GLY A 96 18.60 12.20 10.17
C GLY A 96 17.26 11.65 9.63
N TYR A 97 17.29 10.63 8.79
CA TYR A 97 16.07 10.02 8.22
C TYR A 97 15.39 9.14 9.27
N TYR A 98 14.12 8.82 9.02
CA TYR A 98 13.42 7.80 9.80
C TYR A 98 13.83 6.40 9.35
N LEU A 99 14.15 5.54 10.34
CA LEU A 99 14.38 4.11 10.12
C LEU A 99 13.04 3.39 10.19
N ILE A 100 12.59 2.82 9.06
CA ILE A 100 11.40 1.98 8.96
C ILE A 100 11.82 0.50 8.98
N LYS A 101 11.01 -0.36 9.60
CA LYS A 101 11.20 -1.81 9.66
C LYS A 101 10.07 -2.53 8.93
N LYS A 102 10.33 -3.76 8.51
CA LYS A 102 9.33 -4.64 7.88
C LYS A 102 8.04 -4.69 8.70
N GLY A 103 6.90 -4.62 8.03
CA GLY A 103 5.58 -4.56 8.63
C GLY A 103 5.14 -3.17 9.11
N GLU A 104 6.03 -2.16 9.11
CA GLU A 104 5.66 -0.78 9.42
C GLU A 104 5.16 -0.05 8.16
N PHE A 105 4.31 0.93 8.35
CA PHE A 105 3.66 1.70 7.29
C PHE A 105 4.31 3.06 7.13
N ALA A 106 4.26 3.56 5.89
CA ALA A 106 4.64 4.93 5.58
C ALA A 106 3.56 5.62 4.74
N TYR A 107 3.23 6.85 5.08
CA TYR A 107 2.38 7.74 4.30
C TYR A 107 3.23 8.80 3.61
N ASN A 108 3.21 8.79 2.27
CA ASN A 108 3.74 9.87 1.44
C ASN A 108 2.62 10.85 1.12
N LYS A 109 2.75 12.08 1.58
CA LYS A 109 1.79 13.17 1.35
C LYS A 109 1.93 13.85 -0.01
N SER A 110 2.84 13.37 -0.86
CA SER A 110 3.08 13.95 -2.18
C SER A 110 1.97 13.59 -3.15
N TYR A 111 1.52 14.58 -3.90
CA TYR A 111 0.65 14.35 -5.04
C TYR A 111 1.41 13.58 -6.14
N SER A 112 0.74 12.60 -6.72
CA SER A 112 1.15 11.99 -7.99
C SER A 112 -0.07 11.69 -8.84
N THR A 113 0.13 11.51 -10.15
CA THR A 113 -0.96 11.19 -11.08
C THR A 113 -1.71 9.94 -10.63
N GLY A 114 -3.02 10.04 -10.45
CA GLY A 114 -3.86 8.97 -9.92
C GLY A 114 -3.88 8.86 -8.38
N TYR A 115 -3.04 9.62 -7.66
CA TYR A 115 -2.96 9.60 -6.19
C TYR A 115 -2.99 11.02 -5.61
N PRO A 116 -4.14 11.70 -5.69
CA PRO A 116 -4.26 13.12 -5.31
C PRO A 116 -4.06 13.36 -3.80
N LEU A 117 -4.25 12.34 -2.98
CA LEU A 117 -4.08 12.38 -1.53
C LEU A 117 -2.80 11.68 -1.06
N GLY A 118 -1.86 11.40 -1.98
CA GLY A 118 -0.66 10.65 -1.70
C GLY A 118 -0.92 9.14 -1.62
N ALA A 119 -0.02 8.40 -0.99
CA ALA A 119 -0.13 6.95 -0.87
C ALA A 119 0.38 6.46 0.49
N ILE A 120 -0.29 5.45 1.03
CA ILE A 120 0.10 4.75 2.26
C ILE A 120 0.47 3.33 1.87
N LYS A 121 1.67 2.88 2.25
CA LYS A 121 2.16 1.53 1.95
C LYS A 121 2.90 0.95 3.16
N ARG A 122 2.83 -0.37 3.30
CA ARG A 122 3.58 -1.15 4.28
C ARG A 122 4.92 -1.59 3.70
N LEU A 123 5.96 -1.66 4.51
CA LEU A 123 7.25 -2.21 4.11
C LEU A 123 7.21 -3.74 4.20
N ASP A 124 7.11 -4.40 3.05
CA ASP A 124 7.06 -5.86 2.95
C ASP A 124 8.32 -6.46 2.29
N LYS A 125 8.94 -5.72 1.37
CA LYS A 125 10.04 -6.22 0.52
C LYS A 125 11.39 -6.32 1.24
N TYR A 126 11.67 -5.42 2.19
CA TYR A 126 12.98 -5.34 2.87
C TYR A 126 12.82 -5.42 4.38
N GLU A 127 13.84 -5.91 5.08
CA GLU A 127 13.85 -5.97 6.56
C GLU A 127 13.84 -4.58 7.20
N ASN A 128 14.48 -3.61 6.54
CA ASN A 128 14.49 -2.21 6.96
C ASN A 128 14.86 -1.28 5.78
N GLY A 129 14.72 0.01 6.00
CA GLY A 129 15.14 1.06 5.11
C GLY A 129 14.98 2.43 5.76
N VAL A 130 15.32 3.49 5.04
CA VAL A 130 15.20 4.85 5.55
C VAL A 130 14.29 5.69 4.67
N LEU A 131 13.52 6.57 5.31
CA LEU A 131 12.61 7.49 4.67
C LEU A 131 12.85 8.92 5.18
N SER A 132 12.72 9.90 4.30
CA SER A 132 12.74 11.30 4.67
C SER A 132 11.72 11.62 5.77
N THR A 133 12.03 12.61 6.61
CA THR A 133 11.12 13.07 7.68
C THR A 133 9.83 13.72 7.18
N LEU A 134 9.68 13.88 5.88
CA LEU A 134 8.43 14.32 5.24
C LEU A 134 7.33 13.24 5.27
N TYR A 135 7.73 11.97 5.42
CA TYR A 135 6.80 10.85 5.57
C TYR A 135 6.25 10.76 6.99
N ILE A 136 5.03 10.26 7.12
CA ILE A 136 4.47 9.86 8.41
C ILE A 136 4.58 8.34 8.50
N LEU A 137 5.35 7.84 9.49
CA LEU A 137 5.55 6.42 9.71
C LEU A 137 4.72 5.94 10.91
N PHE A 138 4.18 4.73 10.80
CA PHE A 138 3.42 4.10 11.89
C PHE A 138 3.47 2.57 11.81
N LYS A 139 3.16 1.93 12.92
CA LYS A 139 2.96 0.48 12.99
C LYS A 139 1.56 0.15 13.47
N ALA A 140 0.96 -0.89 12.93
CA ALA A 140 -0.31 -1.44 13.39
C ALA A 140 -0.18 -1.98 14.82
N VAL A 141 -1.22 -1.74 15.65
CA VAL A 141 -1.39 -2.26 17.01
C VAL A 141 -2.89 -2.49 17.18
N ASP A 142 -3.29 -3.64 17.72
CA ASP A 142 -4.70 -3.98 17.94
C ASP A 142 -5.57 -3.96 16.64
N VAL A 143 -4.93 -4.18 15.50
CA VAL A 143 -5.54 -4.36 14.17
C VAL A 143 -4.67 -5.32 13.36
N ASP A 144 -5.29 -6.12 12.53
CA ASP A 144 -4.55 -6.99 11.61
C ASP A 144 -3.80 -6.15 10.57
N SER A 145 -2.49 -6.41 10.41
CA SER A 145 -1.63 -5.63 9.54
C SER A 145 -1.90 -5.85 8.06
N ASP A 146 -2.32 -7.06 7.67
CA ASP A 146 -2.65 -7.38 6.28
C ASP A 146 -3.98 -6.75 5.89
N TYR A 147 -4.98 -6.79 6.79
CA TYR A 147 -6.22 -6.05 6.64
C TYR A 147 -5.95 -4.55 6.42
N LEU A 148 -5.14 -3.95 7.30
CA LEU A 148 -4.86 -2.52 7.25
C LEU A 148 -4.10 -2.13 5.97
N ALA A 149 -3.19 -2.98 5.47
CA ALA A 149 -2.49 -2.75 4.21
C ALA A 149 -3.47 -2.65 3.03
N HIS A 150 -4.44 -3.55 2.95
CA HIS A 150 -5.45 -3.54 1.88
C HIS A 150 -6.53 -2.46 2.07
N TYR A 151 -6.87 -2.11 3.34
CA TYR A 151 -7.71 -0.95 3.60
C TYR A 151 -7.11 0.32 2.96
N TYR A 152 -5.80 0.53 3.10
CA TYR A 152 -5.10 1.68 2.49
C TYR A 152 -4.86 1.55 0.98
N GLU A 153 -5.12 0.41 0.38
CA GLU A 153 -5.21 0.26 -1.08
C GLU A 153 -6.56 0.72 -1.63
N SER A 154 -7.62 0.73 -0.79
CA SER A 154 -8.93 1.26 -1.14
C SER A 154 -8.96 2.80 -1.11
N ASP A 155 -10.08 3.38 -1.51
CA ASP A 155 -10.33 4.83 -1.44
C ASP A 155 -11.02 5.26 -0.12
N LYS A 156 -11.29 4.34 0.80
CA LYS A 156 -12.13 4.59 1.98
C LYS A 156 -11.52 5.58 2.98
N TRP A 157 -10.20 5.71 3.00
CA TRP A 157 -9.46 6.66 3.83
C TRP A 157 -9.38 8.07 3.21
N HIS A 158 -9.69 8.23 1.93
CA HIS A 158 -9.50 9.47 1.19
C HIS A 158 -10.29 10.64 1.78
N ARG A 159 -11.55 10.40 2.16
CA ARG A 159 -12.41 11.44 2.76
C ARG A 159 -11.83 12.00 4.05
N GLU A 160 -11.40 11.13 4.95
CA GLU A 160 -10.86 11.53 6.26
C GLU A 160 -9.56 12.32 6.10
N VAL A 161 -8.66 11.88 5.21
CA VAL A 161 -7.43 12.61 4.92
C VAL A 161 -7.72 13.94 4.22
N SER A 162 -8.69 13.98 3.31
CA SER A 162 -9.10 15.22 2.63
C SER A 162 -9.61 16.27 3.62
N MET A 163 -10.34 15.87 4.65
CA MET A 163 -10.81 16.79 5.70
C MET A 163 -9.67 17.33 6.60
N CYS A 164 -8.58 16.59 6.70
CA CYS A 164 -7.39 17.02 7.46
C CYS A 164 -6.48 17.96 6.66
N ALA A 165 -6.61 17.96 5.34
CA ALA A 165 -5.81 18.83 4.49
C ALA A 165 -6.33 20.27 4.61
N ALA A 166 -5.51 21.19 5.13
CA ALA A 166 -5.88 22.60 5.20
C ALA A 166 -6.15 23.15 3.80
N GLU A 167 -7.26 23.88 3.65
CA GLU A 167 -7.64 24.51 2.37
C GLU A 167 -6.50 25.38 1.84
N GLY A 168 -6.16 25.19 0.57
CA GLY A 168 -5.24 26.04 -0.18
C GLY A 168 -3.75 25.79 0.01
N ALA A 169 -3.32 24.89 0.89
CA ALA A 169 -1.92 24.75 1.22
C ALA A 169 -1.30 23.47 0.65
N ARG A 170 -0.95 23.49 -0.63
CA ARG A 170 0.06 22.57 -1.19
C ARG A 170 1.40 23.30 -1.22
N ASN A 171 2.26 23.06 -0.24
CA ASN A 171 3.65 23.49 -0.29
C ASN A 171 4.46 22.52 -1.16
N HIS A 172 4.92 22.98 -2.32
CA HIS A 172 5.74 22.19 -3.24
C HIS A 172 5.16 20.82 -3.62
N GLY A 173 3.82 20.71 -3.81
CA GLY A 173 3.16 19.45 -4.16
C GLY A 173 2.89 18.50 -2.98
N LEU A 174 3.22 18.89 -1.75
CA LEU A 174 2.90 18.16 -0.53
C LEU A 174 1.57 18.63 0.07
N LEU A 175 0.74 17.69 0.49
CA LEU A 175 -0.44 18.01 1.30
C LEU A 175 0.01 18.51 2.68
N ASN A 176 -0.57 19.62 3.13
CA ASN A 176 -0.32 20.13 4.46
C ASN A 176 -1.20 19.39 5.49
N ILE A 177 -0.73 18.24 5.93
CA ILE A 177 -1.39 17.40 6.93
C ILE A 177 -0.42 17.22 8.09
N ALA A 178 -0.81 17.71 9.27
CA ALA A 178 -0.04 17.47 10.47
C ALA A 178 -0.16 15.99 10.89
N PRO A 179 0.91 15.39 11.45
CA PRO A 179 0.83 14.01 11.91
C PRO A 179 -0.30 13.78 12.91
N ALA A 180 -0.57 14.72 13.82
CA ALA A 180 -1.66 14.61 14.80
C ALA A 180 -3.03 14.50 14.13
N ASP A 181 -3.27 15.26 13.05
CA ASP A 181 -4.53 15.20 12.31
C ASP A 181 -4.67 13.88 11.57
N PHE A 182 -3.58 13.41 10.93
CA PHE A 182 -3.56 12.09 10.29
C PHE A 182 -3.90 10.97 11.29
N PHE A 183 -3.32 10.97 12.49
CA PHE A 183 -3.63 9.97 13.51
C PHE A 183 -5.03 10.10 14.12
N ASN A 184 -5.73 11.21 13.91
CA ASN A 184 -7.14 11.39 14.31
C ASN A 184 -8.12 10.98 13.18
N THR A 185 -7.66 10.62 11.99
CA THR A 185 -8.52 10.07 10.93
C THR A 185 -9.27 8.83 11.43
N ARG A 186 -10.50 8.64 10.95
CA ARG A 186 -11.39 7.56 11.37
C ARG A 186 -11.41 6.45 10.34
N LEU A 187 -11.48 5.23 10.84
CA LEU A 187 -11.62 4.02 10.05
C LEU A 187 -12.79 3.21 10.61
N VAL A 188 -13.61 2.63 9.75
CA VAL A 188 -14.63 1.65 10.12
C VAL A 188 -14.05 0.28 9.86
N ILE A 189 -13.85 -0.52 10.92
CA ILE A 189 -13.15 -1.81 10.88
C ILE A 189 -13.98 -2.92 11.55
N PRO A 190 -13.81 -4.19 11.17
CA PRO A 190 -14.42 -5.32 11.89
C PRO A 190 -14.01 -5.31 13.37
N LYS A 191 -14.94 -5.67 14.25
CA LYS A 191 -14.66 -5.82 15.69
C LYS A 191 -13.67 -6.96 15.95
N GLU A 192 -13.91 -8.08 15.28
CA GLU A 192 -13.19 -9.33 15.51
C GLU A 192 -11.94 -9.40 14.63
N LEU A 193 -10.81 -9.75 15.25
CA LEU A 193 -9.55 -9.93 14.52
C LEU A 193 -9.62 -11.07 13.50
N GLU A 194 -10.47 -12.07 13.74
CA GLU A 194 -10.70 -13.17 12.82
C GLU A 194 -11.25 -12.68 11.48
N GLU A 195 -12.21 -11.75 11.49
CA GLU A 195 -12.74 -11.17 10.26
C GLU A 195 -11.68 -10.31 9.56
N GLN A 196 -10.92 -9.51 10.32
CA GLN A 196 -9.82 -8.73 9.74
C GLN A 196 -8.79 -9.64 9.05
N ARG A 197 -8.38 -10.74 9.70
CA ARG A 197 -7.45 -11.73 9.14
C ARG A 197 -8.01 -12.40 7.90
N ALA A 198 -9.29 -12.79 7.93
CA ALA A 198 -9.94 -13.41 6.79
C ALA A 198 -9.94 -12.48 5.56
N ILE A 199 -10.24 -11.18 5.75
CA ILE A 199 -10.18 -10.16 4.69
C ILE A 199 -8.74 -9.98 4.21
N GLY A 200 -7.77 -9.83 5.12
CA GLY A 200 -6.35 -9.71 4.77
C GLY A 200 -5.87 -10.90 3.95
N THR A 201 -6.18 -12.12 4.39
CA THR A 201 -5.83 -13.36 3.69
C THR A 201 -6.47 -13.44 2.30
N TYR A 202 -7.74 -13.04 2.17
CA TYR A 202 -8.43 -12.99 0.89
C TYR A 202 -7.67 -12.16 -0.13
N PHE A 203 -7.27 -10.94 0.25
CA PHE A 203 -6.54 -10.05 -0.66
C PHE A 203 -5.10 -10.52 -0.92
N ILE A 204 -4.40 -11.08 0.07
CA ILE A 204 -3.08 -11.70 -0.13
C ILE A 204 -3.15 -12.82 -1.17
N ASN A 205 -4.15 -13.69 -1.08
CA ASN A 205 -4.33 -14.77 -2.04
C ASN A 205 -4.59 -14.24 -3.45
N LEU A 206 -5.37 -13.17 -3.56
CA LEU A 206 -5.64 -12.51 -4.84
C LEU A 206 -4.39 -11.83 -5.42
N ASP A 207 -3.57 -11.20 -4.57
CA ASP A 207 -2.28 -10.64 -4.98
C ASP A 207 -1.29 -11.72 -5.44
N ASN A 208 -1.25 -12.85 -4.74
CA ASN A 208 -0.43 -13.99 -5.16
C ASN A 208 -0.85 -14.54 -6.52
N LEU A 209 -2.15 -14.62 -6.81
CA LEU A 209 -2.65 -15.00 -8.14
C LEU A 209 -2.25 -14.00 -9.23
N ILE A 210 -2.42 -12.69 -8.96
CA ILE A 210 -2.02 -11.62 -9.87
C ILE A 210 -0.52 -11.71 -10.17
N ASN A 211 0.32 -11.79 -9.15
CA ASN A 211 1.76 -11.87 -9.28
C ASN A 211 2.19 -13.12 -10.06
N SER A 212 1.63 -14.28 -9.75
CA SER A 212 1.91 -15.55 -10.45
C SER A 212 1.58 -15.45 -11.95
N HIS A 213 0.44 -14.82 -12.32
CA HIS A 213 0.09 -14.61 -13.71
C HIS A 213 1.03 -13.62 -14.42
N GLN A 214 1.42 -12.53 -13.75
CA GLN A 214 2.39 -11.57 -14.28
C GLN A 214 3.75 -12.22 -14.56
N GLU A 215 4.27 -13.03 -13.62
CA GLU A 215 5.51 -13.77 -13.78
C GLU A 215 5.43 -14.75 -14.95
N LYS A 216 4.30 -15.48 -15.06
CA LYS A 216 4.10 -16.45 -16.14
C LYS A 216 4.02 -15.78 -17.52
N ILE A 217 3.35 -14.62 -17.61
CA ILE A 217 3.32 -13.82 -18.84
C ILE A 217 4.74 -13.41 -19.24
N SER A 218 5.53 -12.88 -18.30
CA SER A 218 6.91 -12.47 -18.55
C SER A 218 7.78 -13.62 -19.05
N GLN A 219 7.64 -14.81 -18.44
CA GLN A 219 8.36 -16.03 -18.87
C GLN A 219 7.96 -16.44 -20.29
N LEU A 220 6.66 -16.45 -20.60
CA LEU A 220 6.14 -16.84 -21.93
C LEU A 220 6.54 -15.83 -23.00
N GLU A 221 6.53 -14.54 -22.72
CA GLU A 221 6.99 -13.50 -23.65
C GLU A 221 8.50 -13.63 -23.94
N THR A 222 9.29 -13.92 -22.92
CA THR A 222 10.74 -14.18 -23.07
C THR A 222 10.99 -15.42 -23.92
N LEU A 223 10.27 -16.51 -23.64
CA LEU A 223 10.36 -17.76 -24.42
C LEU A 223 9.97 -17.53 -25.88
N LYS A 224 8.84 -16.86 -26.13
CA LYS A 224 8.39 -16.50 -27.48
C LYS A 224 9.45 -15.73 -28.24
N LYS A 225 10.04 -14.70 -27.60
CA LYS A 225 11.11 -13.90 -28.21
C LYS A 225 12.33 -14.76 -28.62
N LYS A 226 12.75 -15.66 -27.74
CA LYS A 226 13.87 -16.58 -28.00
C LYS A 226 13.57 -17.52 -29.18
N LEU A 227 12.40 -18.19 -29.17
CA LEU A 227 12.00 -19.08 -30.27
C LEU A 227 11.95 -18.37 -31.62
N LEU A 228 11.41 -17.12 -31.64
CA LEU A 228 11.40 -16.34 -32.88
C LEU A 228 12.83 -16.01 -33.35
N GLN A 229 13.76 -15.68 -32.47
CA GLN A 229 15.16 -15.43 -32.82
C GLN A 229 15.81 -16.68 -33.40
N ASP A 230 15.60 -17.84 -32.77
CA ASP A 230 16.20 -19.12 -33.24
C ASP A 230 15.61 -19.60 -34.58
N MET A 231 14.42 -19.12 -34.99
CA MET A 231 13.80 -19.49 -36.29
C MET A 231 14.32 -18.68 -37.47
N PHE A 232 15.01 -17.57 -37.22
CA PHE A 232 15.50 -16.65 -38.27
C PHE A 232 17.04 -16.63 -38.36
N ILE A 233 17.72 -17.58 -37.73
CA ILE A 233 19.14 -17.88 -37.89
C ILE A 233 19.28 -19.11 -38.77
#